data_2fe0ef284e67e6bcf956f6aceaf69166
#
_entry.id   2fe0ef284e67e6bcf956f6aceaf69166
#
_cell.length_a   1.000
_cell.length_b   1.000
_cell.length_c   1.000
_cell.angle_alpha   90.00
_cell.angle_beta   90.00
_cell.angle_gamma   90.00
#
_symmetry.space_group_name_H-M   'P 1'
#
loop_
_entity.id
_entity.type
_entity.pdbx_description
1 polymer ?
#
loop_
_entity_poly.entity_id
_entity_poly.type
_entity_poly.pdbx_seq_one_letter_code
_entity_poly.pdbx_strand_id
1 'polypeptide(L)'
;MKQKRLGGLCAAAIFLLCALMTGFYLIAGYGAYLDSDMASELALASHLAKEGALISSTWAYSTEVRVLSTQLVFTPLMALFPHNWRLVRTLGCLILQAALAASAYFCGRSLGARKRFALLFAGLSISVCSVVYAQMITIGAYYVPHAVLTNLYVGLTARLMTERKHGRRRGILALLIALSMLMGASS
;
A
#
# COMPACT_ATOMS: atom_id res chain seq x y z
N MET A 1 20.03 10.66 27.84
CA MET A 1 19.64 11.28 26.54
C MET A 1 20.29 10.61 25.31
N LYS A 2 21.62 10.33 25.32
CA LYS A 2 22.35 9.69 24.18
C LYS A 2 21.75 8.37 23.69
N GLN A 3 21.38 7.45 24.59
CA GLN A 3 20.84 6.11 24.23
C GLN A 3 19.47 6.17 23.52
N LYS A 4 18.61 7.16 23.85
CA LYS A 4 17.33 7.36 23.14
C LYS A 4 17.52 7.89 21.72
N ARG A 5 18.53 8.75 21.49
CA ARG A 5 18.89 9.25 20.15
C ARG A 5 19.49 8.15 19.29
N LEU A 6 20.38 7.33 19.83
CA LEU A 6 20.98 6.20 19.12
C LEU A 6 19.90 5.20 18.63
N GLY A 7 18.98 4.82 19.49
CA GLY A 7 17.89 3.91 19.10
C GLY A 7 16.93 4.49 18.04
N GLY A 8 16.79 5.81 17.97
CA GLY A 8 16.05 6.47 16.90
C GLY A 8 16.80 6.47 15.57
N LEU A 9 18.11 6.72 15.59
CA LEU A 9 18.97 6.67 14.40
C LEU A 9 19.05 5.25 13.83
N CYS A 10 19.21 4.23 14.69
CA CYS A 10 19.18 2.83 14.24
C CYS A 10 17.85 2.45 13.56
N ALA A 11 16.71 2.87 14.12
CA ALA A 11 15.40 2.61 13.52
C ALA A 11 15.25 3.29 12.16
N ALA A 12 15.72 4.53 12.03
CA ALA A 12 15.72 5.26 10.77
C ALA A 12 16.65 4.62 9.73
N ALA A 13 17.83 4.18 10.12
CA ALA A 13 18.78 3.48 9.26
C ALA A 13 18.20 2.15 8.75
N ILE A 14 17.56 1.36 9.62
CA ILE A 14 16.90 0.11 9.24
C ILE A 14 15.75 0.39 8.28
N PHE A 15 14.89 1.38 8.57
CA PHE A 15 13.80 1.75 7.66
C PHE A 15 14.33 2.15 6.28
N LEU A 16 15.37 2.99 6.24
CA LEU A 16 15.99 3.41 4.99
C LEU A 16 16.58 2.24 4.22
N LEU A 17 17.26 1.32 4.91
CA LEU A 17 17.79 0.10 4.30
C LEU A 17 16.67 -0.75 3.69
N CYS A 18 15.57 -0.99 4.42
CA CYS A 18 14.41 -1.71 3.90
C CYS A 18 13.83 -1.01 2.66
N ALA A 19 13.67 0.31 2.69
CA ALA A 19 13.14 1.08 1.58
C ALA A 19 14.07 1.03 0.34
N LEU A 20 15.39 1.14 0.54
CA LEU A 20 16.38 1.04 -0.54
C LEU A 20 16.41 -0.37 -1.15
N MET A 21 16.37 -1.41 -0.32
CA MET A 21 16.32 -2.79 -0.79
C MET A 21 15.04 -3.07 -1.59
N THR A 22 13.89 -2.58 -1.10
CA THR A 22 12.61 -2.71 -1.82
C THR A 22 12.64 -1.97 -3.15
N GLY A 23 13.15 -0.74 -3.17
CA GLY A 23 13.32 0.04 -4.40
C GLY A 23 14.27 -0.63 -5.40
N PHE A 24 15.41 -1.13 -4.93
CA PHE A 24 16.34 -1.89 -5.76
C PHE A 24 15.67 -3.15 -6.35
N TYR A 25 14.93 -3.89 -5.52
CA TYR A 25 14.24 -5.10 -5.94
C TYR A 25 13.16 -4.82 -7.01
N LEU A 26 12.41 -3.73 -6.87
CA LEU A 26 11.41 -3.29 -7.85
C LEU A 26 12.05 -2.88 -9.19
N ILE A 27 13.23 -2.27 -9.16
CA ILE A 27 13.91 -1.82 -10.38
C ILE A 27 14.64 -2.97 -11.07
N ALA A 28 15.37 -3.79 -10.31
CA ALA A 28 16.22 -4.86 -10.85
C ALA A 28 15.44 -6.17 -11.06
N GLY A 29 14.47 -6.49 -10.20
CA GLY A 29 13.72 -7.75 -10.21
C GLY A 29 12.54 -7.80 -11.18
N TYR A 30 12.16 -6.68 -11.79
CA TYR A 30 10.95 -6.57 -12.63
C TYR A 30 10.82 -7.69 -13.67
N GLY A 31 11.88 -7.96 -14.43
CA GLY A 31 11.84 -8.94 -15.52
C GLY A 31 11.83 -10.41 -15.06
N ALA A 32 12.32 -10.69 -13.84
CA ALA A 32 12.42 -12.04 -13.30
C ALA A 32 11.10 -12.53 -12.66
N TYR A 33 10.22 -11.61 -12.26
CA TYR A 33 9.00 -11.92 -11.52
C TYR A 33 7.72 -11.50 -12.23
N LEU A 34 7.82 -11.00 -13.48
CA LEU A 34 6.65 -10.65 -14.27
C LEU A 34 5.88 -11.93 -14.64
N ASP A 35 4.65 -12.04 -14.18
CA ASP A 35 3.71 -13.12 -14.48
C ASP A 35 2.51 -12.64 -15.30
N SER A 36 1.64 -13.57 -15.68
CA SER A 36 0.42 -13.29 -16.46
C SER A 36 -0.54 -12.35 -15.74
N ASP A 37 -0.62 -12.45 -14.41
CA ASP A 37 -1.55 -11.64 -13.61
C ASP A 37 -1.08 -10.19 -13.57
N MET A 38 0.22 -9.97 -13.42
CA MET A 38 0.82 -8.63 -13.47
C MET A 38 0.66 -7.99 -14.86
N ALA A 39 0.79 -8.79 -15.93
CA ALA A 39 0.57 -8.31 -17.30
C ALA A 39 -0.90 -7.95 -17.54
N SER A 40 -1.82 -8.81 -17.09
CA SER A 40 -3.27 -8.58 -17.17
C SER A 40 -3.69 -7.34 -16.41
N GLU A 41 -3.12 -7.10 -15.23
CA GLU A 41 -3.37 -5.90 -14.43
C GLU A 41 -2.97 -4.61 -15.16
N LEU A 42 -1.81 -4.59 -15.82
CA LEU A 42 -1.38 -3.45 -16.62
C LEU A 42 -2.20 -3.29 -17.92
N ALA A 43 -2.63 -4.40 -18.52
CA ALA A 43 -3.53 -4.38 -19.67
C ALA A 43 -4.88 -3.75 -19.30
N LEU A 44 -5.44 -4.14 -18.14
CA LEU A 44 -6.66 -3.51 -17.59
C LEU A 44 -6.43 -2.02 -17.32
N ALA A 45 -5.31 -1.65 -16.70
CA ALA A 45 -4.97 -0.24 -16.45
C ALA A 45 -4.92 0.58 -17.75
N SER A 46 -4.32 0.02 -18.81
CA SER A 46 -4.27 0.64 -20.14
C SER A 46 -5.66 0.79 -20.75
N HIS A 47 -6.51 -0.22 -20.59
CA HIS A 47 -7.88 -0.20 -21.08
C HIS A 47 -8.73 0.87 -20.36
N LEU A 48 -8.71 0.88 -19.03
CA LEU A 48 -9.40 1.88 -18.21
C LEU A 48 -8.91 3.31 -18.48
N ALA A 49 -7.60 3.49 -18.69
CA ALA A 49 -7.05 4.79 -19.05
C ALA A 49 -7.56 5.31 -20.38
N LYS A 50 -7.77 4.44 -21.38
CA LYS A 50 -8.35 4.79 -22.69
C LYS A 50 -9.84 5.10 -22.60
N GLU A 51 -10.59 4.35 -21.77
CA GLU A 51 -12.03 4.58 -21.55
C GLU A 51 -12.30 5.79 -20.65
N GLY A 52 -11.31 6.26 -19.89
CA GLY A 52 -11.49 7.29 -18.86
C GLY A 52 -12.41 6.83 -17.73
N ALA A 53 -12.46 5.53 -17.46
CA ALA A 53 -13.36 4.89 -16.50
C ALA A 53 -12.58 4.23 -15.35
N LEU A 54 -13.23 4.06 -14.19
CA LEU A 54 -12.69 3.31 -13.06
C LEU A 54 -13.03 1.81 -13.14
N ILE A 55 -14.12 1.48 -13.83
CA ILE A 55 -14.60 0.13 -14.06
C ILE A 55 -15.04 0.07 -15.53
N SER A 56 -14.59 -0.94 -16.26
CA SER A 56 -14.98 -1.18 -17.65
C SER A 56 -16.12 -2.18 -17.74
N SER A 57 -17.09 -1.92 -18.59
CA SER A 57 -18.16 -2.86 -18.93
C SER A 57 -17.75 -3.85 -20.03
N THR A 58 -16.65 -3.59 -20.71
CA THR A 58 -16.14 -4.39 -21.85
C THR A 58 -15.02 -5.34 -21.45
N TRP A 59 -14.54 -5.26 -20.19
CA TRP A 59 -13.50 -6.15 -19.66
C TRP A 59 -14.11 -7.32 -18.90
N ALA A 60 -13.66 -8.53 -19.22
CA ALA A 60 -14.02 -9.73 -18.45
C ALA A 60 -13.18 -9.82 -17.17
N TYR A 61 -13.78 -9.49 -16.05
CA TYR A 61 -13.15 -9.64 -14.73
C TYR A 61 -13.17 -11.11 -14.31
N SER A 62 -12.01 -11.69 -14.03
CA SER A 62 -11.86 -13.13 -13.80
C SER A 62 -12.50 -13.64 -12.50
N THR A 63 -12.49 -12.83 -11.44
CA THR A 63 -12.97 -13.26 -10.11
C THR A 63 -13.71 -12.17 -9.33
N GLU A 64 -13.17 -10.94 -9.25
CA GLU A 64 -13.71 -9.91 -8.36
C GLU A 64 -13.58 -8.52 -8.98
N VAL A 65 -14.65 -7.74 -8.93
CA VAL A 65 -14.59 -6.30 -9.21
C VAL A 65 -14.24 -5.59 -7.92
N ARG A 66 -12.96 -5.30 -7.72
CA ARG A 66 -12.48 -4.60 -6.53
C ARG A 66 -12.53 -3.09 -6.74
N VAL A 67 -13.36 -2.40 -5.98
CA VAL A 67 -13.43 -0.93 -6.00
C VAL A 67 -12.09 -0.31 -5.55
N LEU A 68 -11.48 -0.89 -4.51
CA LEU A 68 -10.15 -0.49 -4.02
C LEU A 68 -9.11 -1.50 -4.49
N SER A 69 -8.63 -1.29 -5.69
CA SER A 69 -7.60 -2.12 -6.32
C SER A 69 -6.36 -1.29 -6.63
N THR A 70 -5.32 -1.96 -7.04
CA THR A 70 -4.09 -1.37 -7.57
C THR A 70 -4.37 -0.48 -8.79
N GLN A 71 -5.52 -0.66 -9.47
CA GLN A 71 -5.94 0.16 -10.61
C GLN A 71 -6.08 1.64 -10.27
N LEU A 72 -6.40 1.99 -9.03
CA LEU A 72 -6.42 3.39 -8.58
C LEU A 72 -5.07 4.10 -8.75
N VAL A 73 -3.98 3.32 -8.77
CA VAL A 73 -2.61 3.82 -8.97
C VAL A 73 -2.14 3.58 -10.40
N PHE A 74 -2.36 2.39 -10.94
CA PHE A 74 -1.83 2.04 -12.28
C PHE A 74 -2.58 2.74 -13.41
N THR A 75 -3.91 2.91 -13.32
CA THR A 75 -4.68 3.56 -14.39
C THR A 75 -4.24 5.01 -14.64
N PRO A 76 -4.13 5.91 -13.65
CA PRO A 76 -3.63 7.26 -13.89
C PRO A 76 -2.16 7.27 -14.35
N LEU A 77 -1.31 6.37 -13.86
CA LEU A 77 0.06 6.27 -14.33
C LEU A 77 0.12 5.79 -15.79
N MET A 78 -0.76 4.87 -16.19
CA MET A 78 -0.86 4.42 -17.57
C MET A 78 -1.36 5.52 -18.50
N ALA A 79 -2.26 6.38 -18.05
CA ALA A 79 -2.69 7.56 -18.80
C ALA A 79 -1.53 8.55 -19.04
N LEU A 80 -0.63 8.70 -18.06
CA LEU A 80 0.54 9.57 -18.15
C LEU A 80 1.69 8.95 -18.98
N PHE A 81 1.87 7.62 -18.92
CA PHE A 81 2.99 6.90 -19.54
C PHE A 81 2.51 5.68 -20.35
N PRO A 82 1.68 5.86 -21.40
CA PRO A 82 0.96 4.76 -22.07
C PRO A 82 1.87 3.75 -22.76
N HIS A 83 3.11 4.13 -23.10
CA HIS A 83 4.07 3.27 -23.81
C HIS A 83 5.17 2.70 -22.92
N ASN A 84 5.16 2.99 -21.63
CA ASN A 84 6.21 2.55 -20.71
C ASN A 84 5.69 1.75 -19.53
N TRP A 85 5.24 0.53 -19.80
CA TRP A 85 4.66 -0.38 -18.82
C TRP A 85 5.60 -0.69 -17.65
N ARG A 86 6.92 -0.80 -17.93
CA ARG A 86 7.93 -0.99 -16.88
C ARG A 86 7.95 0.20 -15.90
N LEU A 87 7.96 1.42 -16.42
CA LEU A 87 7.93 2.61 -15.58
C LEU A 87 6.65 2.69 -14.76
N VAL A 88 5.49 2.47 -15.40
CA VAL A 88 4.18 2.46 -14.72
C VAL A 88 4.17 1.44 -13.58
N ARG A 89 4.63 0.21 -13.84
CA ARG A 89 4.70 -0.82 -12.80
C ARG A 89 5.62 -0.43 -11.65
N THR A 90 6.84 -0.01 -11.96
CA THR A 90 7.82 0.38 -10.94
C THR A 90 7.31 1.54 -10.08
N LEU A 91 6.83 2.61 -10.70
CA LEU A 91 6.29 3.76 -9.97
C LEU A 91 5.04 3.40 -9.17
N GLY A 92 4.13 2.63 -9.75
CA GLY A 92 2.91 2.21 -9.08
C GLY A 92 3.20 1.36 -7.85
N CYS A 93 4.10 0.38 -7.96
CA CYS A 93 4.54 -0.41 -6.81
C CYS A 93 5.25 0.45 -5.76
N LEU A 94 6.08 1.40 -6.14
CA LEU A 94 6.72 2.33 -5.18
C LEU A 94 5.69 3.16 -4.42
N ILE A 95 4.67 3.69 -5.10
CA ILE A 95 3.57 4.44 -4.48
C ILE A 95 2.82 3.54 -3.49
N LEU A 96 2.48 2.32 -3.90
CA LEU A 96 1.77 1.36 -3.05
C LEU A 96 2.61 0.95 -1.83
N GLN A 97 3.92 0.70 -1.99
CA GLN A 97 4.82 0.42 -0.87
C GLN A 97 4.96 1.63 0.08
N ALA A 98 5.00 2.85 -0.45
CA ALA A 98 5.00 4.05 0.38
C ALA A 98 3.70 4.18 1.20
N ALA A 99 2.54 3.89 0.59
CA ALA A 99 1.25 3.86 1.27
C ALA A 99 1.22 2.78 2.36
N LEU A 100 1.75 1.58 2.09
CA LEU A 100 1.87 0.50 3.07
C LEU A 100 2.74 0.91 4.25
N ALA A 101 3.92 1.48 4.02
CA ALA A 101 4.80 1.96 5.08
C ALA A 101 4.14 3.06 5.92
N ALA A 102 3.49 4.03 5.27
CA ALA A 102 2.80 5.12 5.95
C ALA A 102 1.63 4.62 6.81
N SER A 103 0.81 3.70 6.28
CA SER A 103 -0.31 3.11 7.02
C SER A 103 0.16 2.25 8.19
N ALA A 104 1.23 1.47 8.03
CA ALA A 104 1.84 0.68 9.09
C ALA A 104 2.42 1.59 10.20
N TYR A 105 3.13 2.67 9.81
CA TYR A 105 3.60 3.66 10.77
C TYR A 105 2.44 4.29 11.55
N PHE A 106 1.39 4.73 10.86
CA PHE A 106 0.19 5.30 11.47
C PHE A 106 -0.45 4.30 12.45
N CYS A 107 -0.63 3.05 12.05
CA CYS A 107 -1.17 1.97 12.88
C CYS A 107 -0.34 1.80 14.16
N GLY A 108 0.97 1.61 14.03
CA GLY A 108 1.88 1.48 15.15
C GLY A 108 1.83 2.68 16.11
N ARG A 109 1.78 3.91 15.58
CA ARG A 109 1.64 5.14 16.39
C ARG A 109 0.31 5.21 17.12
N SER A 110 -0.77 4.79 16.47
CA SER A 110 -2.12 4.79 17.03
C SER A 110 -2.28 3.76 18.15
N LEU A 111 -1.58 2.64 18.06
CA LEU A 111 -1.48 1.61 19.11
C LEU A 111 -0.56 2.00 20.28
N GLY A 112 -0.01 3.22 20.30
CA GLY A 112 0.84 3.72 21.38
C GLY A 112 2.32 3.38 21.25
N ALA A 113 2.75 2.75 20.17
CA ALA A 113 4.17 2.45 19.96
C ALA A 113 5.01 3.74 19.89
N ARG A 114 6.22 3.71 20.47
CA ARG A 114 7.18 4.81 20.33
C ARG A 114 7.57 4.99 18.85
N LYS A 115 7.89 6.21 18.44
CA LYS A 115 8.26 6.57 17.04
C LYS A 115 9.22 5.57 16.40
N ARG A 116 10.27 5.13 17.12
CA ARG A 116 11.26 4.18 16.62
C ARG A 116 10.67 2.80 16.30
N PHE A 117 9.77 2.29 17.12
CA PHE A 117 9.14 1.00 16.89
C PHE A 117 8.09 1.05 15.78
N ALA A 118 7.34 2.16 15.68
CA ALA A 118 6.44 2.38 14.55
C ALA A 118 7.21 2.48 13.22
N LEU A 119 8.40 3.11 13.23
CA LEU A 119 9.27 3.18 12.06
C LEU A 119 9.85 1.82 11.67
N LEU A 120 10.28 1.01 12.65
CA LEU A 120 10.70 -0.37 12.41
C LEU A 120 9.57 -1.21 11.83
N PHE A 121 8.36 -1.11 12.39
CA PHE A 121 7.19 -1.81 11.86
C PHE A 121 6.90 -1.41 10.40
N ALA A 122 6.95 -0.12 10.09
CA ALA A 122 6.80 0.37 8.71
C ALA A 122 7.89 -0.18 7.76
N GLY A 123 9.15 -0.21 8.20
CA GLY A 123 10.25 -0.77 7.41
C GLY A 123 10.10 -2.25 7.17
N LEU A 124 9.76 -3.02 8.19
CA LEU A 124 9.55 -4.46 8.09
C LEU A 124 8.35 -4.81 7.19
N SER A 125 7.28 -3.99 7.20
CA SER A 125 6.10 -4.22 6.36
C SER A 125 6.34 -4.01 4.87
N ILE A 126 7.41 -3.33 4.46
CA ILE A 126 7.80 -3.19 3.05
C ILE A 126 9.01 -4.05 2.69
N SER A 127 9.67 -4.67 3.66
CA SER A 127 10.89 -5.43 3.37
C SER A 127 10.59 -6.78 2.73
N VAL A 128 11.41 -7.13 1.74
CA VAL A 128 11.30 -8.41 1.04
C VAL A 128 11.83 -9.52 1.95
N CYS A 129 10.93 -10.28 2.58
CA CYS A 129 11.29 -11.36 3.51
C CYS A 129 11.20 -12.76 2.88
N SER A 130 10.54 -12.90 1.73
CA SER A 130 10.47 -14.17 1.00
C SER A 130 10.10 -13.93 -0.47
N VAL A 131 10.30 -14.96 -1.31
CA VAL A 131 9.89 -14.92 -2.73
C VAL A 131 8.38 -14.69 -2.87
N VAL A 132 7.58 -15.38 -2.06
CA VAL A 132 6.12 -15.22 -2.07
C VAL A 132 5.72 -13.81 -1.66
N TYR A 133 6.37 -13.25 -0.64
CA TYR A 133 6.13 -11.86 -0.24
C TYR A 133 6.50 -10.88 -1.36
N ALA A 134 7.62 -11.12 -2.04
CA ALA A 134 8.04 -10.33 -3.18
C ALA A 134 6.99 -10.33 -4.29
N GLN A 135 6.49 -11.50 -4.67
CA GLN A 135 5.48 -11.64 -5.72
C GLN A 135 4.14 -10.98 -5.33
N MET A 136 3.63 -11.25 -4.12
CA MET A 136 2.28 -10.84 -3.73
C MET A 136 2.19 -9.40 -3.22
N ILE A 137 3.24 -8.91 -2.55
CA ILE A 137 3.23 -7.61 -1.88
C ILE A 137 4.15 -6.61 -2.57
N THR A 138 5.39 -7.00 -2.89
CA THR A 138 6.38 -6.03 -3.38
C THR A 138 6.21 -5.74 -4.87
N ILE A 139 6.28 -6.75 -5.72
CA ILE A 139 6.21 -6.61 -7.18
C ILE A 139 4.77 -6.73 -7.67
N GLY A 140 4.03 -7.73 -7.22
CA GLY A 140 2.62 -7.94 -7.55
C GLY A 140 1.73 -6.84 -6.97
N ALA A 141 2.00 -6.45 -5.74
CA ALA A 141 1.25 -5.44 -5.00
C ALA A 141 -0.26 -5.75 -4.81
N TYR A 142 -0.71 -6.95 -5.13
CA TYR A 142 -2.12 -7.37 -5.15
C TYR A 142 -2.83 -7.14 -3.81
N TYR A 143 -2.16 -7.43 -2.71
CA TYR A 143 -2.73 -7.32 -1.37
C TYR A 143 -2.37 -6.02 -0.64
N VAL A 144 -1.60 -5.14 -1.27
CA VAL A 144 -1.18 -3.87 -0.64
C VAL A 144 -2.37 -2.97 -0.31
N PRO A 145 -3.36 -2.76 -1.20
CA PRO A 145 -4.53 -1.95 -0.85
C PRO A 145 -5.26 -2.47 0.40
N HIS A 146 -5.45 -3.80 0.51
CA HIS A 146 -6.10 -4.43 1.66
C HIS A 146 -5.27 -4.28 2.94
N ALA A 147 -3.95 -4.46 2.86
CA ALA A 147 -3.05 -4.26 4.00
C ALA A 147 -3.05 -2.80 4.48
N VAL A 148 -3.08 -1.84 3.55
CA VAL A 148 -3.21 -0.40 3.86
C VAL A 148 -4.53 -0.12 4.59
N LEU A 149 -5.66 -0.61 4.07
CA LEU A 149 -6.98 -0.44 4.68
C LEU A 149 -7.03 -1.06 6.08
N THR A 150 -6.51 -2.28 6.23
CA THR A 150 -6.44 -2.97 7.53
C THR A 150 -5.64 -2.16 8.54
N ASN A 151 -4.46 -1.65 8.16
CA ASN A 151 -3.64 -0.80 9.02
C ASN A 151 -4.38 0.49 9.42
N LEU A 152 -5.07 1.12 8.48
CA LEU A 152 -5.86 2.33 8.76
C LEU A 152 -7.02 2.02 9.69
N TYR A 153 -7.76 0.94 9.45
CA TYR A 153 -8.88 0.51 10.26
C TYR A 153 -8.46 0.23 11.71
N VAL A 154 -7.42 -0.59 11.90
CA VAL A 154 -6.87 -0.90 13.24
C VAL A 154 -6.37 0.36 13.94
N GLY A 155 -5.64 1.22 13.21
CA GLY A 155 -5.12 2.46 13.77
C GLY A 155 -6.21 3.45 14.17
N LEU A 156 -7.27 3.59 13.37
CA LEU A 156 -8.41 4.44 13.69
C LEU A 156 -9.22 3.88 14.86
N THR A 157 -9.41 2.56 14.93
CA THR A 157 -10.08 1.91 16.07
C THR A 157 -9.33 2.16 17.36
N ALA A 158 -8.00 2.02 17.36
CA ALA A 158 -7.18 2.32 18.53
C ALA A 158 -7.32 3.80 18.96
N ARG A 159 -7.35 4.73 17.99
CA ARG A 159 -7.60 6.14 18.28
C ARG A 159 -9.00 6.40 18.80
N LEU A 160 -10.03 5.74 18.27
CA LEU A 160 -11.41 5.88 18.75
C LEU A 160 -11.52 5.49 20.24
N MET A 161 -10.81 4.43 20.66
CA MET A 161 -10.79 3.96 22.05
C MET A 161 -10.13 4.96 23.01
N THR A 162 -9.15 5.74 22.53
CA THR A 162 -8.37 6.69 23.35
C THR A 162 -8.85 8.14 23.25
N GLU A 163 -9.67 8.48 22.24
CA GLU A 163 -10.12 9.85 22.02
C GLU A 163 -11.24 10.24 22.98
N ARG A 164 -11.02 11.32 23.73
CA ARG A 164 -11.97 11.85 24.70
C ARG A 164 -12.86 12.97 24.15
N LYS A 165 -12.45 13.63 23.06
CA LYS A 165 -13.18 14.75 22.48
C LYS A 165 -14.34 14.26 21.59
N HIS A 166 -15.57 14.59 21.96
CA HIS A 166 -16.80 14.10 21.31
C HIS A 166 -16.84 14.38 19.79
N GLY A 167 -16.44 15.58 19.35
CA GLY A 167 -16.40 15.92 17.92
C GLY A 167 -15.40 15.09 17.12
N ARG A 168 -14.17 14.87 17.64
CA ARG A 168 -13.17 14.03 16.99
C ARG A 168 -13.58 12.55 16.96
N ARG A 169 -14.19 12.07 18.05
CA ARG A 169 -14.71 10.71 18.15
C ARG A 169 -15.75 10.42 17.07
N ARG A 170 -16.68 11.36 16.80
CA ARG A 170 -17.66 11.25 15.72
C ARG A 170 -16.99 11.19 14.34
N GLY A 171 -15.99 12.04 14.09
CA GLY A 171 -15.23 12.02 12.83
C GLY A 171 -14.50 10.70 12.59
N ILE A 172 -13.84 10.15 13.63
CA ILE A 172 -13.16 8.83 13.55
C ILE A 172 -14.18 7.72 13.28
N LEU A 173 -15.35 7.76 13.93
CA LEU A 173 -16.41 6.77 13.73
C LEU A 173 -16.95 6.83 12.29
N ALA A 174 -17.18 8.02 11.75
CA ALA A 174 -17.60 8.19 10.36
C ALA A 174 -16.57 7.62 9.37
N LEU A 175 -15.28 7.87 9.62
CA LEU A 175 -14.20 7.29 8.80
C LEU A 175 -14.15 5.77 8.91
N LEU A 176 -14.36 5.19 10.09
CA LEU A 176 -14.40 3.73 10.28
C LEU A 176 -15.57 3.11 9.53
N ILE A 177 -16.75 3.74 9.57
CA ILE A 177 -17.93 3.27 8.81
C ILE A 177 -17.63 3.31 7.30
N ALA A 178 -17.10 4.43 6.80
CA ALA A 178 -16.73 4.56 5.39
C ALA A 178 -15.70 3.51 4.96
N LEU A 179 -14.65 3.28 5.77
CA LEU A 179 -13.65 2.23 5.52
C LEU A 179 -14.27 0.83 5.53
N SER A 180 -15.18 0.54 6.47
CA SER A 180 -15.87 -0.76 6.51
C SER A 180 -16.69 -1.01 5.26
N MET A 181 -17.42 0.02 4.77
CA MET A 181 -18.16 -0.07 3.51
C MET A 181 -17.24 -0.31 2.31
N LEU A 182 -16.12 0.42 2.24
CA LEU A 182 -15.13 0.26 1.17
C LEU A 182 -14.46 -1.12 1.21
N MET A 183 -14.15 -1.64 2.39
CA MET A 183 -13.61 -3.00 2.56
C MET A 183 -14.62 -4.05 2.13
N GLY A 184 -15.89 -3.92 2.53
CA GLY A 184 -16.95 -4.82 2.12
C GLY A 184 -17.25 -4.80 0.60
N ALA A 185 -17.11 -3.63 -0.03
CA ALA A 185 -17.27 -3.50 -1.48
C ALA A 185 -16.05 -4.00 -2.28
N SER A 186 -14.95 -4.37 -1.59
CA SER A 186 -13.68 -4.79 -2.20
C SER A 186 -13.29 -6.23 -1.83
N SER A 187 -14.19 -6.97 -1.17
CA SER A 187 -13.99 -8.37 -0.76
C SER A 187 -14.62 -9.36 -1.72
#